data_93d8460a63ceb5ea485e015dcd6704a6
#
_entry.id   93d8460a63ceb5ea485e015dcd6704a6
#
_cell.length_a   1.000
_cell.length_b   1.000
_cell.length_c   1.000
_cell.angle_alpha   90.00
_cell.angle_beta   90.00
_cell.angle_gamma   90.00
#
_symmetry.space_group_name_H-M   'P 1'
#
loop_
_entity.id
_entity.type
_entity.pdbx_description
1 polymer ?
#
loop_
_entity_poly.entity_id
_entity_poly.type
_entity_poly.pdbx_seq_one_letter_code
_entity_poly.pdbx_strand_id
1 'polypeptide(L)'
;MTAGLLSVRVNRRTREADDICSYELVSEDGSELPPFAAGAHIDVHVAPGLVRQYSLCNPPHERHRYVIGVLRDPVSRGGSRAMHDGIAAGARLQISAPRNLFALADAPRSLLLAGGIGITPILAMAEALSAQGAQFELHYCARAPERMAFRDRIAASPFAAVSHLYFDTGESARKLDLPALLASLDRSTHIYFCGPAGFIDHVKAAAAQQQWPADQLHLEYFGAVVVESTGDQPFDVELKFSGAVYTIPVGVTVMKVLQDAGVFVPASCEQGVCGTCLTRVLEGVPDHRDQYLTEEEQAANDQFTPCCSRSKTPRLLLDL
;
A
#
# COMPACT_ATOMS: atom_id res chain seq x y z
N MET A 1 4.56 23.04 -4.09
CA MET A 1 5.88 22.96 -3.47
C MET A 1 6.16 21.47 -3.26
N THR A 2 7.08 20.88 -4.03
CA THR A 2 7.55 19.51 -3.78
C THR A 2 8.23 19.49 -2.43
N ALA A 3 7.63 18.80 -1.45
CA ALA A 3 8.28 18.56 -0.17
C ALA A 3 9.65 17.91 -0.45
N GLY A 4 10.73 18.48 0.10
CA GLY A 4 12.09 17.96 -0.12
C GLY A 4 12.20 16.51 0.37
N LEU A 5 13.04 15.72 -0.30
CA LEU A 5 13.37 14.37 0.16
C LEU A 5 14.16 14.44 1.48
N LEU A 6 13.92 13.47 2.34
CA LEU A 6 14.63 13.30 3.61
C LEU A 6 15.78 12.32 3.41
N SER A 7 16.98 12.68 3.89
CA SER A 7 18.13 11.78 3.91
C SER A 7 18.10 10.94 5.19
N VAL A 8 18.03 9.63 5.02
CA VAL A 8 18.02 8.67 6.14
C VAL A 8 19.10 7.61 5.97
N ARG A 9 19.52 7.05 7.09
CA ARG A 9 20.45 5.92 7.15
C ARG A 9 19.71 4.70 7.69
N VAL A 10 19.96 3.55 7.10
CA VAL A 10 19.51 2.25 7.65
C VAL A 10 20.32 1.96 8.91
N ASN A 11 19.68 2.10 10.05
CA ASN A 11 20.32 1.80 11.36
C ASN A 11 20.41 0.30 11.60
N ARG A 12 19.35 -0.43 11.26
CA ARG A 12 19.28 -1.88 11.43
C ARG A 12 18.43 -2.51 10.33
N ARG A 13 18.87 -3.69 9.87
CA ARG A 13 18.09 -4.61 9.05
C ARG A 13 17.90 -5.88 9.84
N THR A 14 16.66 -6.35 9.97
CA THR A 14 16.31 -7.57 10.70
C THR A 14 15.52 -8.51 9.81
N ARG A 15 15.87 -9.80 9.79
CA ARG A 15 15.03 -10.82 9.18
C ARG A 15 13.86 -11.11 10.12
N GLU A 16 12.66 -10.79 9.69
CA GLU A 16 11.42 -10.97 10.46
C GLU A 16 10.75 -12.32 10.18
N ALA A 17 10.85 -12.79 8.94
CA ALA A 17 10.27 -14.03 8.47
C ALA A 17 10.97 -14.48 7.18
N ASP A 18 10.55 -15.61 6.60
CA ASP A 18 11.01 -16.01 5.28
C ASP A 18 10.60 -14.94 4.24
N ASP A 19 11.59 -14.50 3.46
CA ASP A 19 11.44 -13.45 2.46
C ASP A 19 11.00 -12.08 3.00
N ILE A 20 10.97 -11.85 4.33
CA ILE A 20 10.60 -10.55 4.92
C ILE A 20 11.73 -10.02 5.80
N CYS A 21 12.17 -8.79 5.49
CA CYS A 21 13.08 -8.02 6.33
C CYS A 21 12.42 -6.71 6.78
N SER A 22 12.70 -6.30 8.01
CA SER A 22 12.44 -4.93 8.45
C SER A 22 13.70 -4.08 8.31
N TYR A 23 13.48 -2.78 8.08
CA TYR A 23 14.52 -1.76 7.98
C TYR A 23 14.18 -0.63 8.93
N GLU A 24 15.06 -0.37 9.88
CA GLU A 24 15.00 0.77 10.77
C GLU A 24 15.75 1.94 10.14
N LEU A 25 15.05 3.02 9.89
CA LEU A 25 15.54 4.22 9.23
C LEU A 25 15.66 5.34 10.27
N VAL A 26 16.81 5.99 10.35
CA VAL A 26 17.06 7.13 11.23
C VAL A 26 17.52 8.31 10.39
N SER A 27 17.24 9.54 10.85
CA SER A 27 17.77 10.74 10.19
C SER A 27 19.29 10.69 10.11
N GLU A 28 19.86 11.11 8.98
CA GLU A 28 21.31 11.10 8.78
C GLU A 28 22.03 12.13 9.67
N ASP A 29 21.40 13.24 9.97
CA ASP A 29 21.91 14.31 10.81
C ASP A 29 21.56 14.16 12.31
N GLY A 30 20.84 13.08 12.68
CA GLY A 30 20.42 12.81 14.04
C GLY A 30 19.21 13.62 14.52
N SER A 31 18.58 14.40 13.64
CA SER A 31 17.34 15.12 13.94
C SER A 31 16.15 14.16 14.08
N GLU A 32 15.07 14.65 14.69
CA GLU A 32 13.81 13.91 14.65
C GLU A 32 13.23 13.85 13.24
N LEU A 33 12.67 12.70 12.88
CA LEU A 33 11.92 12.53 11.65
C LEU A 33 10.54 13.21 11.78
N PRO A 34 9.92 13.63 10.66
CA PRO A 34 8.57 14.18 10.68
C PRO A 34 7.58 13.26 11.39
N PRO A 35 6.58 13.79 12.12
CA PRO A 35 5.55 12.97 12.74
C PRO A 35 4.72 12.25 11.68
N PHE A 36 4.17 11.10 12.06
CA PHE A 36 3.23 10.35 11.22
C PHE A 36 2.07 9.81 12.04
N ALA A 37 0.97 9.50 11.38
CA ALA A 37 -0.17 8.81 11.96
C ALA A 37 -0.19 7.34 11.50
N ALA A 38 -0.79 6.45 12.29
CA ALA A 38 -0.95 5.05 11.93
C ALA A 38 -1.63 4.89 10.57
N GLY A 39 -1.15 3.96 9.75
CA GLY A 39 -1.55 3.79 8.35
C GLY A 39 -0.72 4.61 7.34
N ALA A 40 0.19 5.49 7.81
CA ALA A 40 1.04 6.25 6.92
C ALA A 40 2.11 5.38 6.24
N HIS A 41 2.48 5.80 5.03
CA HIS A 41 3.56 5.22 4.23
C HIS A 41 4.56 6.30 3.80
N ILE A 42 5.72 5.86 3.36
CA ILE A 42 6.77 6.68 2.75
C ILE A 42 7.15 6.13 1.37
N ASP A 43 7.57 7.02 0.47
CA ASP A 43 8.29 6.62 -0.74
C ASP A 43 9.75 6.41 -0.40
N VAL A 44 10.33 5.30 -0.82
CA VAL A 44 11.74 4.97 -0.67
C VAL A 44 12.39 4.95 -2.05
N HIS A 45 13.37 5.79 -2.27
CA HIS A 45 14.19 5.80 -3.48
C HIS A 45 15.27 4.72 -3.36
N VAL A 46 14.96 3.54 -3.88
CA VAL A 46 15.81 2.34 -3.74
C VAL A 46 17.01 2.39 -4.68
N ALA A 47 16.81 2.95 -5.89
CA ALA A 47 17.84 3.18 -6.90
C ALA A 47 17.41 4.34 -7.82
N PRO A 48 18.29 4.88 -8.68
CA PRO A 48 17.91 5.89 -9.66
C PRO A 48 16.70 5.45 -10.49
N GLY A 49 15.62 6.23 -10.47
CA GLY A 49 14.37 5.92 -11.15
C GLY A 49 13.54 4.80 -10.53
N LEU A 50 13.94 4.24 -9.40
CA LEU A 50 13.25 3.14 -8.73
C LEU A 50 12.75 3.58 -7.35
N VAL A 51 11.49 3.98 -7.28
CA VAL A 51 10.80 4.39 -6.05
C VAL A 51 9.77 3.32 -5.66
N ARG A 52 9.66 3.01 -4.37
CA ARG A 52 8.63 2.09 -3.85
C ARG A 52 8.05 2.62 -2.54
N GLN A 53 6.76 2.38 -2.37
CA GLN A 53 6.04 2.74 -1.16
C GLN A 53 6.14 1.63 -0.12
N TYR A 54 6.33 2.02 1.13
CA TYR A 54 6.32 1.12 2.28
C TYR A 54 5.60 1.77 3.44
N SER A 55 4.64 1.05 4.02
CA SER A 55 3.91 1.49 5.21
C SER A 55 4.83 1.49 6.43
N LEU A 56 4.69 2.52 7.26
CA LEU A 56 5.37 2.62 8.54
C LEU A 56 4.73 1.65 9.54
N CYS A 57 5.54 0.86 10.23
CA CYS A 57 5.07 -0.18 11.13
C CYS A 57 5.54 -0.02 12.59
N ASN A 58 6.29 1.06 12.92
CA ASN A 58 6.62 1.40 14.31
C ASN A 58 5.50 2.23 14.97
N PRO A 59 5.52 2.36 16.32
CA PRO A 59 4.59 3.23 17.02
C PRO A 59 4.65 4.67 16.51
N PRO A 60 3.51 5.32 16.19
CA PRO A 60 3.51 6.67 15.60
C PRO A 60 4.13 7.76 16.49
N HIS A 61 4.20 7.56 17.81
CA HIS A 61 4.83 8.51 18.74
C HIS A 61 6.36 8.50 18.68
N GLU A 62 6.97 7.47 18.08
CA GLU A 62 8.42 7.40 17.89
C GLU A 62 8.86 8.31 16.76
N ARG A 63 9.60 9.36 17.07
CA ARG A 63 10.10 10.33 16.09
C ARG A 63 11.58 10.18 15.76
N HIS A 64 12.30 9.36 16.52
CA HIS A 64 13.72 9.11 16.32
C HIS A 64 14.01 8.11 15.19
N ARG A 65 12.99 7.38 14.74
CA ARG A 65 13.11 6.37 13.67
C ARG A 65 11.81 6.13 12.92
N TYR A 66 11.94 5.61 11.70
CA TYR A 66 10.88 4.89 10.99
C TYR A 66 11.25 3.42 10.86
N VAL A 67 10.26 2.54 10.86
CA VAL A 67 10.45 1.12 10.57
C VAL A 67 9.52 0.73 9.44
N ILE A 68 10.08 0.09 8.41
CA ILE A 68 9.33 -0.48 7.29
C ILE A 68 9.57 -1.98 7.20
N GLY A 69 8.56 -2.74 6.78
CA GLY A 69 8.67 -4.16 6.47
C GLY A 69 8.63 -4.37 4.96
N VAL A 70 9.57 -5.17 4.44
CA VAL A 70 9.70 -5.42 3.00
C VAL A 70 9.65 -6.92 2.72
N LEU A 71 8.63 -7.35 2.00
CA LEU A 71 8.56 -8.69 1.44
C LEU A 71 9.38 -8.75 0.14
N ARG A 72 10.28 -9.71 0.02
CA ARG A 72 10.97 -10.04 -1.23
C ARG A 72 9.98 -10.74 -2.18
N ASP A 73 9.30 -9.95 -2.98
CA ASP A 73 8.29 -10.45 -3.90
C ASP A 73 8.95 -11.24 -5.04
N PRO A 74 8.57 -12.51 -5.28
CA PRO A 74 9.12 -13.32 -6.37
C PRO A 74 8.82 -12.73 -7.75
N VAL A 75 7.69 -12.02 -7.91
CA VAL A 75 7.31 -11.30 -9.16
C VAL A 75 7.70 -9.84 -9.13
N SER A 76 8.66 -9.45 -8.28
CA SER A 76 9.11 -8.07 -8.10
C SER A 76 9.54 -7.40 -9.41
N ARG A 77 9.06 -6.17 -9.63
CA ARG A 77 9.54 -5.25 -10.68
C ARG A 77 10.85 -4.54 -10.27
N GLY A 78 11.71 -5.24 -9.52
CA GLY A 78 13.04 -4.82 -9.09
C GLY A 78 13.10 -4.20 -7.69
N GLY A 79 12.06 -3.48 -7.21
CA GLY A 79 12.12 -2.71 -5.97
C GLY A 79 12.39 -3.54 -4.71
N SER A 80 11.56 -4.53 -4.40
CA SER A 80 11.75 -5.37 -3.21
C SER A 80 13.01 -6.22 -3.29
N ARG A 81 13.41 -6.66 -4.49
CA ARG A 81 14.70 -7.33 -4.71
C ARG A 81 15.87 -6.38 -4.40
N ALA A 82 15.86 -5.16 -4.94
CA ALA A 82 16.92 -4.19 -4.69
C ALA A 82 17.04 -3.83 -3.19
N MET A 83 15.92 -3.74 -2.46
CA MET A 83 15.93 -3.59 -1.01
C MET A 83 16.65 -4.76 -0.33
N HIS A 84 16.28 -6.00 -0.68
CA HIS A 84 16.86 -7.19 -0.05
C HIS A 84 18.32 -7.44 -0.42
N ASP A 85 18.69 -7.21 -1.68
CA ASP A 85 20.00 -7.58 -2.20
C ASP A 85 21.04 -6.45 -2.04
N GLY A 86 20.59 -5.18 -2.11
CA GLY A 86 21.48 -4.02 -2.13
C GLY A 86 21.49 -3.17 -0.87
N ILE A 87 20.46 -3.23 -0.02
CA ILE A 87 20.34 -2.32 1.13
C ILE A 87 20.71 -3.06 2.43
N ALA A 88 21.82 -2.68 3.02
CA ALA A 88 22.32 -3.20 4.29
C ALA A 88 22.28 -2.11 5.39
N ALA A 89 22.55 -2.50 6.64
CA ALA A 89 22.79 -1.54 7.71
C ALA A 89 23.95 -0.58 7.34
N GLY A 90 23.79 0.70 7.60
CA GLY A 90 24.68 1.78 7.19
C GLY A 90 24.36 2.40 5.83
N ALA A 91 23.55 1.77 5.00
CA ALA A 91 23.16 2.34 3.70
C ALA A 91 22.37 3.65 3.86
N ARG A 92 22.61 4.59 2.94
CA ARG A 92 21.87 5.86 2.86
C ARG A 92 20.75 5.75 1.85
N LEU A 93 19.60 6.29 2.19
CA LEU A 93 18.41 6.31 1.34
C LEU A 93 17.81 7.72 1.34
N GLN A 94 17.12 8.05 0.24
CA GLN A 94 16.23 9.19 0.17
C GLN A 94 14.80 8.69 0.33
N ILE A 95 14.02 9.36 1.17
CA ILE A 95 12.61 9.03 1.39
C ILE A 95 11.74 10.28 1.29
N SER A 96 10.46 10.10 1.01
CA SER A 96 9.49 11.19 1.14
C SER A 96 9.14 11.45 2.62
N ALA A 97 8.54 12.61 2.90
CA ALA A 97 7.76 12.76 4.11
C ALA A 97 6.61 11.73 4.14
N PRO A 98 6.14 11.31 5.36
CA PRO A 98 5.01 10.40 5.49
C PRO A 98 3.72 10.97 4.87
N ARG A 99 2.97 10.12 4.18
CA ARG A 99 1.62 10.40 3.68
C ARG A 99 0.69 9.34 4.22
N ASN A 100 -0.57 9.68 4.48
CA ASN A 100 -1.54 8.74 5.03
C ASN A 100 -2.80 8.70 4.16
N LEU A 101 -3.00 7.57 3.48
CA LEU A 101 -4.20 7.25 2.70
C LEU A 101 -5.02 6.13 3.36
N PHE A 102 -4.58 5.65 4.52
CA PHE A 102 -5.20 4.57 5.27
C PHE A 102 -5.30 4.95 6.75
N ALA A 103 -5.96 6.09 7.03
CA ALA A 103 -6.03 6.64 8.37
C ALA A 103 -7.01 5.88 9.27
N LEU A 104 -6.72 5.83 10.58
CA LEU A 104 -7.69 5.42 11.59
C LEU A 104 -8.79 6.49 11.71
N ALA A 105 -10.05 6.06 11.63
CA ALA A 105 -11.20 6.86 11.98
C ALA A 105 -11.40 6.85 13.50
N ASP A 106 -12.09 7.87 14.02
CA ASP A 106 -12.58 7.85 15.39
C ASP A 106 -13.78 6.89 15.47
N ALA A 107 -13.61 5.78 16.18
CA ALA A 107 -14.60 4.71 16.26
C ALA A 107 -14.59 4.07 17.64
N PRO A 108 -15.78 3.60 18.15
CA PRO A 108 -15.88 2.95 19.45
C PRO A 108 -15.06 1.66 19.54
N ARG A 109 -14.91 0.95 18.42
CA ARG A 109 -14.17 -0.31 18.32
C ARG A 109 -13.58 -0.48 16.93
N SER A 110 -12.39 -1.10 16.86
CA SER A 110 -11.72 -1.41 15.62
C SER A 110 -11.42 -2.90 15.51
N LEU A 111 -11.69 -3.49 14.34
CA LEU A 111 -11.21 -4.80 13.95
C LEU A 111 -10.05 -4.64 12.97
N LEU A 112 -8.90 -5.16 13.32
CA LEU A 112 -7.68 -5.09 12.52
C LEU A 112 -7.42 -6.46 11.88
N LEU A 113 -7.45 -6.55 10.55
CA LEU A 113 -7.26 -7.78 9.79
C LEU A 113 -6.01 -7.66 8.91
N ALA A 114 -5.01 -8.49 9.13
CA ALA A 114 -3.78 -8.50 8.38
C ALA A 114 -3.57 -9.81 7.63
N GLY A 115 -3.17 -9.73 6.35
CA GLY A 115 -2.73 -10.86 5.53
C GLY A 115 -1.26 -10.72 5.12
N GLY A 116 -0.38 -11.62 5.55
CA GLY A 116 1.05 -11.59 5.20
C GLY A 116 1.72 -10.25 5.50
N ILE A 117 2.35 -9.64 4.48
CA ILE A 117 3.05 -8.35 4.65
C ILE A 117 2.10 -7.16 4.88
N GLY A 118 0.79 -7.33 4.68
CA GLY A 118 -0.23 -6.33 5.04
C GLY A 118 -0.28 -6.04 6.54
N ILE A 119 0.45 -6.78 7.36
CA ILE A 119 0.64 -6.47 8.78
C ILE A 119 1.30 -5.10 9.02
N THR A 120 2.07 -4.56 8.08
CA THR A 120 2.86 -3.34 8.32
C THR A 120 2.01 -2.13 8.72
N PRO A 121 0.99 -1.66 7.98
CA PRO A 121 0.14 -0.57 8.43
C PRO A 121 -0.72 -0.96 9.63
N ILE A 122 -1.21 -2.19 9.65
CA ILE A 122 -2.07 -2.74 10.70
C ILE A 122 -1.34 -2.78 12.05
N LEU A 123 -0.03 -3.08 12.06
CA LEU A 123 0.77 -3.08 13.28
C LEU A 123 0.90 -1.68 13.87
N ALA A 124 1.13 -0.65 13.04
CA ALA A 124 1.14 0.74 13.51
C ALA A 124 -0.22 1.18 14.07
N MET A 125 -1.33 0.67 13.48
CA MET A 125 -2.68 0.91 14.00
C MET A 125 -2.88 0.25 15.37
N ALA A 126 -2.46 -1.01 15.53
CA ALA A 126 -2.54 -1.73 16.82
C ALA A 126 -1.74 -0.99 17.91
N GLU A 127 -0.51 -0.51 17.59
CA GLU A 127 0.30 0.30 18.50
C GLU A 127 -0.41 1.61 18.89
N ALA A 128 -1.00 2.31 17.93
CA ALA A 128 -1.70 3.56 18.18
C ALA A 128 -2.94 3.36 19.05
N LEU A 129 -3.79 2.38 18.71
CA LEU A 129 -5.01 2.06 19.47
C LEU A 129 -4.68 1.58 20.88
N SER A 130 -3.65 0.77 21.04
CA SER A 130 -3.17 0.32 22.36
C SER A 130 -2.70 1.49 23.22
N ALA A 131 -1.93 2.42 22.64
CA ALA A 131 -1.46 3.62 23.35
C ALA A 131 -2.60 4.55 23.78
N GLN A 132 -3.71 4.55 23.03
CA GLN A 132 -4.92 5.31 23.34
C GLN A 132 -5.87 4.60 24.33
N GLY A 133 -5.60 3.34 24.66
CA GLY A 133 -6.53 2.51 25.45
C GLY A 133 -7.84 2.19 24.72
N ALA A 134 -7.84 2.25 23.39
CA ALA A 134 -9.01 2.01 22.56
C ALA A 134 -9.36 0.51 22.51
N GLN A 135 -10.62 0.20 22.22
CA GLN A 135 -11.06 -1.18 22.04
C GLN A 135 -10.79 -1.67 20.63
N PHE A 136 -10.01 -2.76 20.51
CA PHE A 136 -9.74 -3.40 19.24
C PHE A 136 -9.36 -4.87 19.38
N GLU A 137 -9.41 -5.58 18.27
CA GLU A 137 -8.84 -6.92 18.11
C GLU A 137 -7.95 -6.94 16.86
N LEU A 138 -6.83 -7.68 16.93
CA LEU A 138 -5.93 -7.93 15.82
C LEU A 138 -6.03 -9.40 15.38
N HIS A 139 -6.40 -9.64 14.14
CA HIS A 139 -6.40 -10.96 13.51
C HIS A 139 -5.37 -10.98 12.38
N TYR A 140 -4.30 -11.74 12.55
CA TYR A 140 -3.21 -11.80 11.59
C TYR A 140 -3.11 -13.20 10.97
N CYS A 141 -3.25 -13.25 9.65
CA CYS A 141 -3.23 -14.46 8.83
C CYS A 141 -1.92 -14.55 8.04
N ALA A 142 -1.27 -15.71 8.08
CA ALA A 142 -0.12 -16.03 7.24
C ALA A 142 -0.23 -17.47 6.73
N ARG A 143 0.47 -17.79 5.64
CA ARG A 143 0.47 -19.15 5.09
C ARG A 143 1.05 -20.18 6.08
N ALA A 144 2.11 -19.80 6.80
CA ALA A 144 2.82 -20.65 7.72
C ALA A 144 3.53 -19.79 8.79
N PRO A 145 3.88 -20.35 9.97
CA PRO A 145 4.55 -19.62 11.04
C PRO A 145 5.86 -18.93 10.62
N GLU A 146 6.66 -19.57 9.76
CA GLU A 146 7.94 -19.06 9.25
C GLU A 146 7.76 -17.88 8.26
N ARG A 147 6.54 -17.64 7.76
CA ARG A 147 6.19 -16.52 6.89
C ARG A 147 5.46 -15.39 7.62
N MET A 148 5.31 -15.49 8.94
CA MET A 148 4.64 -14.49 9.78
C MET A 148 5.66 -13.52 10.37
N ALA A 149 5.75 -12.33 9.78
CA ALA A 149 6.63 -11.27 10.25
C ALA A 149 6.12 -10.66 11.57
N PHE A 150 7.03 -10.10 12.36
CA PHE A 150 6.76 -9.39 13.62
C PHE A 150 6.05 -10.21 14.69
N ARG A 151 6.03 -11.54 14.60
CA ARG A 151 5.35 -12.42 15.54
C ARG A 151 5.83 -12.22 16.97
N ASP A 152 7.14 -12.17 17.19
CA ASP A 152 7.72 -11.99 18.52
C ASP A 152 7.42 -10.58 19.07
N ARG A 153 7.40 -9.56 18.22
CA ARG A 153 7.00 -8.21 18.62
C ARG A 153 5.54 -8.15 19.05
N ILE A 154 4.63 -8.80 18.31
CA ILE A 154 3.21 -8.90 18.70
C ILE A 154 3.07 -9.64 20.02
N ALA A 155 3.76 -10.77 20.19
CA ALA A 155 3.71 -11.56 21.43
C ALA A 155 4.23 -10.81 22.66
N ALA A 156 5.19 -9.89 22.47
CA ALA A 156 5.76 -9.06 23.53
C ALA A 156 5.01 -7.71 23.73
N SER A 157 3.99 -7.42 22.92
CA SER A 157 3.26 -6.16 22.95
C SER A 157 2.21 -6.09 24.06
N PRO A 158 1.79 -4.88 24.50
CA PRO A 158 0.67 -4.70 25.42
C PRO A 158 -0.66 -5.27 24.89
N PHE A 159 -0.78 -5.42 23.58
CA PHE A 159 -1.99 -5.92 22.90
C PHE A 159 -1.90 -7.42 22.52
N ALA A 160 -0.92 -8.18 23.05
CA ALA A 160 -0.79 -9.60 22.77
C ALA A 160 -2.07 -10.40 23.08
N ALA A 161 -2.77 -10.05 24.17
CA ALA A 161 -3.98 -10.74 24.62
C ALA A 161 -5.18 -10.58 23.66
N VAL A 162 -5.21 -9.53 22.87
CA VAL A 162 -6.24 -9.25 21.85
C VAL A 162 -5.76 -9.49 20.42
N SER A 163 -4.62 -10.20 20.29
CA SER A 163 -4.02 -10.57 19.00
C SER A 163 -4.20 -12.07 18.73
N HIS A 164 -4.77 -12.37 17.57
CA HIS A 164 -5.08 -13.74 17.15
C HIS A 164 -4.30 -14.08 15.87
N LEU A 165 -3.47 -15.12 15.93
CA LEU A 165 -2.63 -15.55 14.82
C LEU A 165 -3.22 -16.79 14.14
N TYR A 166 -3.22 -16.79 12.79
CA TYR A 166 -3.80 -17.83 11.97
C TYR A 166 -2.82 -18.29 10.90
N PHE A 167 -2.82 -19.61 10.64
CA PHE A 167 -1.95 -20.25 9.65
C PHE A 167 -2.74 -21.21 8.77
N ASP A 168 -2.44 -21.20 7.47
CA ASP A 168 -3.09 -22.11 6.52
C ASP A 168 -2.51 -23.53 6.60
N THR A 169 -1.23 -23.65 6.94
CA THR A 169 -0.46 -24.89 6.94
C THR A 169 0.35 -25.06 8.23
N GLY A 170 0.90 -26.27 8.44
CA GLY A 170 1.72 -26.61 9.60
C GLY A 170 0.91 -27.24 10.74
N GLU A 171 1.61 -27.69 11.81
CA GLU A 171 0.99 -28.32 12.98
C GLU A 171 0.05 -27.37 13.74
N SER A 172 0.28 -26.07 13.63
CA SER A 172 -0.55 -25.02 14.24
C SER A 172 -1.61 -24.46 13.27
N ALA A 173 -1.95 -25.19 12.20
CA ALA A 173 -2.92 -24.73 11.21
C ALA A 173 -4.27 -24.43 11.89
N ARG A 174 -4.67 -23.16 11.79
CA ARG A 174 -5.95 -22.64 12.27
C ARG A 174 -6.38 -21.53 11.36
N LYS A 175 -7.49 -21.69 10.69
CA LYS A 175 -8.04 -20.67 9.79
C LYS A 175 -8.96 -19.73 10.54
N LEU A 176 -8.96 -18.47 10.12
CA LEU A 176 -9.92 -17.48 10.59
C LEU A 176 -11.30 -17.81 10.00
N ASP A 177 -12.29 -18.00 10.85
CA ASP A 177 -13.70 -18.01 10.45
C ASP A 177 -14.21 -16.56 10.41
N LEU A 178 -13.96 -15.89 9.28
CA LEU A 178 -14.30 -14.49 9.11
C LEU A 178 -15.81 -14.23 9.16
N PRO A 179 -16.69 -15.02 8.55
CA PRO A 179 -18.14 -14.85 8.68
C PRO A 179 -18.61 -14.91 10.14
N ALA A 180 -18.15 -15.89 10.91
CA ALA A 180 -18.51 -16.00 12.33
C ALA A 180 -17.97 -14.83 13.16
N LEU A 181 -16.74 -14.39 12.89
CA LEU A 181 -16.15 -13.23 13.53
C LEU A 181 -17.00 -11.98 13.26
N LEU A 182 -17.29 -11.66 12.00
CA LEU A 182 -18.08 -10.48 11.64
C LEU A 182 -19.49 -10.51 12.21
N ALA A 183 -20.13 -11.69 12.28
CA ALA A 183 -21.45 -11.85 12.86
C ALA A 183 -21.50 -11.59 14.39
N SER A 184 -20.35 -11.72 15.07
CA SER A 184 -20.23 -11.51 16.52
C SER A 184 -19.96 -10.07 16.93
N LEU A 185 -19.63 -9.19 15.97
CA LEU A 185 -19.21 -7.81 16.24
C LEU A 185 -20.41 -6.84 16.32
N ASP A 186 -20.22 -5.81 17.13
CA ASP A 186 -21.11 -4.65 17.14
C ASP A 186 -21.01 -3.89 15.81
N ARG A 187 -22.13 -3.40 15.32
CA ARG A 187 -22.23 -2.69 14.03
C ARG A 187 -21.56 -1.30 14.01
N SER A 188 -21.14 -0.81 15.15
CA SER A 188 -20.32 0.43 15.24
C SER A 188 -18.81 0.15 15.07
N THR A 189 -18.41 -1.11 14.84
CA THR A 189 -17.01 -1.49 14.67
C THR A 189 -16.51 -1.09 13.28
N HIS A 190 -15.39 -0.38 13.22
CA HIS A 190 -14.68 -0.11 11.98
C HIS A 190 -13.69 -1.23 11.68
N ILE A 191 -13.66 -1.71 10.44
CA ILE A 191 -12.83 -2.84 10.00
C ILE A 191 -11.71 -2.32 9.12
N TYR A 192 -10.46 -2.55 9.53
CA TYR A 192 -9.25 -2.18 8.80
C TYR A 192 -8.58 -3.44 8.28
N PHE A 193 -8.32 -3.52 6.99
CA PHE A 193 -7.70 -4.72 6.42
C PHE A 193 -6.70 -4.41 5.32
N CYS A 194 -5.58 -5.14 5.36
CA CYS A 194 -4.53 -5.07 4.37
C CYS A 194 -3.91 -6.45 4.16
N GLY A 195 -3.62 -6.80 2.90
CA GLY A 195 -3.07 -8.09 2.54
C GLY A 195 -3.04 -8.33 1.03
N PRO A 196 -2.76 -9.57 0.60
CA PRO A 196 -2.87 -9.96 -0.81
C PRO A 196 -4.29 -9.78 -1.35
N ALA A 197 -4.43 -9.59 -2.67
CA ALA A 197 -5.73 -9.35 -3.32
C ALA A 197 -6.80 -10.36 -2.91
N GLY A 198 -6.50 -11.66 -2.95
CA GLY A 198 -7.46 -12.70 -2.55
C GLY A 198 -7.89 -12.64 -1.08
N PHE A 199 -7.02 -12.13 -0.17
CA PHE A 199 -7.39 -11.87 1.21
C PHE A 199 -8.35 -10.68 1.30
N ILE A 200 -8.06 -9.59 0.62
CA ILE A 200 -8.92 -8.40 0.56
C ILE A 200 -10.29 -8.75 -0.03
N ASP A 201 -10.33 -9.49 -1.13
CA ASP A 201 -11.57 -9.94 -1.77
C ASP A 201 -12.41 -10.82 -0.85
N HIS A 202 -11.75 -11.71 -0.09
CA HIS A 202 -12.44 -12.54 0.90
C HIS A 202 -13.06 -11.71 2.02
N VAL A 203 -12.34 -10.69 2.54
CA VAL A 203 -12.87 -9.79 3.57
C VAL A 203 -14.05 -8.98 3.03
N LYS A 204 -13.92 -8.40 1.82
CA LYS A 204 -15.00 -7.66 1.15
C LYS A 204 -16.25 -8.51 0.96
N ALA A 205 -16.09 -9.73 0.46
CA ALA A 205 -17.20 -10.66 0.23
C ALA A 205 -17.92 -11.02 1.54
N ALA A 206 -17.16 -11.33 2.60
CA ALA A 206 -17.74 -11.64 3.90
C ALA A 206 -18.47 -10.43 4.52
N ALA A 207 -17.90 -9.23 4.42
CA ALA A 207 -18.52 -8.00 4.88
C ALA A 207 -19.82 -7.69 4.12
N ALA A 208 -19.82 -7.86 2.79
CA ALA A 208 -21.01 -7.67 1.95
C ALA A 208 -22.13 -8.67 2.30
N GLN A 209 -21.79 -9.95 2.52
CA GLN A 209 -22.76 -10.97 2.95
C GLN A 209 -23.40 -10.62 4.30
N GLN A 210 -22.65 -9.98 5.19
CA GLN A 210 -23.13 -9.51 6.49
C GLN A 210 -23.74 -8.10 6.43
N GLN A 211 -23.84 -7.50 5.23
CA GLN A 211 -24.35 -6.13 5.00
C GLN A 211 -23.61 -5.10 5.86
N TRP A 212 -22.26 -5.20 5.95
CA TRP A 212 -21.46 -4.26 6.70
C TRP A 212 -21.44 -2.89 6.01
N PRO A 213 -21.60 -1.77 6.74
CA PRO A 213 -21.59 -0.43 6.14
C PRO A 213 -20.26 -0.15 5.41
N ALA A 214 -20.35 0.39 4.20
CA ALA A 214 -19.15 0.63 3.37
C ALA A 214 -18.21 1.67 3.98
N ASP A 215 -18.73 2.67 4.65
CA ASP A 215 -17.98 3.73 5.35
C ASP A 215 -17.23 3.24 6.61
N GLN A 216 -17.52 2.04 7.07
CA GLN A 216 -16.80 1.37 8.15
C GLN A 216 -15.76 0.36 7.65
N LEU A 217 -15.62 0.19 6.34
CA LEU A 217 -14.64 -0.71 5.72
C LEU A 217 -13.47 0.10 5.18
N HIS A 218 -12.31 -0.07 5.81
CA HIS A 218 -11.07 0.62 5.45
C HIS A 218 -10.05 -0.38 4.96
N LEU A 219 -9.47 -0.14 3.80
CA LEU A 219 -8.51 -1.07 3.21
C LEU A 219 -7.35 -0.36 2.53
N GLU A 220 -6.21 -1.03 2.45
CA GLU A 220 -5.06 -0.61 1.68
C GLU A 220 -4.59 -1.74 0.77
N TYR A 221 -4.39 -1.43 -0.52
CA TYR A 221 -3.80 -2.34 -1.50
C TYR A 221 -2.30 -2.10 -1.64
N PHE A 222 -1.48 -3.16 -1.61
CA PHE A 222 -0.03 -3.06 -1.84
C PHE A 222 0.39 -3.31 -3.29
N GLY A 223 -0.54 -3.61 -4.15
CA GLY A 223 -0.27 -3.85 -5.56
C GLY A 223 -1.50 -3.67 -6.42
N ALA A 224 -1.28 -3.40 -7.70
CA ALA A 224 -2.35 -3.38 -8.68
C ALA A 224 -3.01 -4.75 -8.77
N VAL A 225 -4.32 -4.77 -8.93
CA VAL A 225 -5.00 -5.95 -9.49
C VAL A 225 -4.48 -6.11 -10.91
N VAL A 226 -3.93 -7.28 -11.23
CA VAL A 226 -3.54 -7.59 -12.61
C VAL A 226 -4.82 -7.72 -13.41
N VAL A 227 -5.18 -6.67 -14.14
CA VAL A 227 -6.24 -6.74 -15.14
C VAL A 227 -5.65 -7.43 -16.36
N GLU A 228 -6.20 -8.59 -16.73
CA GLU A 228 -5.78 -9.28 -17.94
C GLU A 228 -5.93 -8.35 -19.15
N SER A 229 -4.87 -8.25 -19.93
CA SER A 229 -4.81 -7.38 -21.14
C SER A 229 -5.44 -8.01 -22.38
N THR A 230 -6.21 -9.09 -22.22
CA THR A 230 -6.92 -9.74 -23.32
C THR A 230 -7.96 -8.78 -23.92
N GLY A 231 -7.69 -8.32 -25.14
CA GLY A 231 -8.53 -7.35 -25.85
C GLY A 231 -8.00 -5.92 -25.87
N ASP A 232 -6.88 -5.63 -25.21
CA ASP A 232 -6.25 -4.32 -25.27
C ASP A 232 -5.92 -3.94 -26.73
N GLN A 233 -6.22 -2.69 -27.09
CA GLN A 233 -5.86 -2.10 -28.37
C GLN A 233 -4.87 -0.95 -28.15
N PRO A 234 -3.98 -0.65 -29.09
CA PRO A 234 -3.23 0.58 -29.06
C PRO A 234 -4.18 1.78 -29.15
N PHE A 235 -3.81 2.88 -28.52
CA PHE A 235 -4.54 4.15 -28.55
C PHE A 235 -3.58 5.31 -28.49
N ASP A 236 -4.06 6.52 -28.82
CA ASP A 236 -3.23 7.72 -28.80
C ASP A 236 -3.50 8.56 -27.55
N VAL A 237 -2.44 9.21 -27.08
CA VAL A 237 -2.48 10.25 -26.06
C VAL A 237 -1.99 11.54 -26.68
N GLU A 238 -2.82 12.57 -26.65
CA GLU A 238 -2.46 13.93 -27.07
C GLU A 238 -2.27 14.81 -25.84
N LEU A 239 -1.20 15.59 -25.82
CA LEU A 239 -0.91 16.58 -24.77
C LEU A 239 -1.43 17.95 -25.19
N LYS A 240 -2.29 18.54 -24.35
CA LYS A 240 -2.95 19.83 -24.65
C LYS A 240 -1.98 20.97 -24.90
N PHE A 241 -0.92 21.07 -24.08
CA PHE A 241 -0.03 22.24 -24.15
C PHE A 241 0.95 22.20 -25.32
N SER A 242 1.38 21.01 -25.72
CA SER A 242 2.35 20.86 -26.83
C SER A 242 1.72 20.42 -28.14
N GLY A 243 0.49 19.87 -28.11
CA GLY A 243 -0.14 19.19 -29.25
C GLY A 243 0.56 17.90 -29.65
N ALA A 244 1.53 17.43 -28.88
CA ALA A 244 2.24 16.19 -29.18
C ALA A 244 1.34 14.98 -28.99
N VAL A 245 1.41 14.04 -29.94
CA VAL A 245 0.62 12.78 -29.91
C VAL A 245 1.57 11.61 -29.75
N TYR A 246 1.24 10.73 -28.81
CA TYR A 246 1.98 9.52 -28.50
C TYR A 246 1.09 8.30 -28.63
N THR A 247 1.47 7.35 -29.47
CA THR A 247 0.77 6.06 -29.54
C THR A 247 1.19 5.15 -28.39
N ILE A 248 0.23 4.65 -27.64
CA ILE A 248 0.42 3.75 -26.51
C ILE A 248 0.25 2.30 -26.97
N PRO A 249 1.32 1.53 -27.08
CA PRO A 249 1.25 0.13 -27.51
C PRO A 249 0.49 -0.75 -26.50
N VAL A 250 0.04 -1.90 -26.95
CA VAL A 250 -0.47 -2.95 -26.06
C VAL A 250 0.65 -3.39 -25.10
N GLY A 251 0.32 -3.56 -23.81
CA GLY A 251 1.26 -3.99 -22.78
C GLY A 251 2.22 -2.91 -22.26
N VAL A 252 2.14 -1.67 -22.78
CA VAL A 252 2.93 -0.54 -22.30
C VAL A 252 2.01 0.49 -21.63
N THR A 253 2.44 1.05 -20.51
CA THR A 253 1.66 2.07 -19.80
C THR A 253 1.83 3.45 -20.43
N VAL A 254 0.81 4.30 -20.31
CA VAL A 254 0.88 5.71 -20.73
C VAL A 254 2.07 6.42 -20.07
N MET A 255 2.22 6.21 -18.75
CA MET A 255 3.34 6.77 -17.98
C MET A 255 4.70 6.42 -18.59
N LYS A 256 4.92 5.15 -18.95
CA LYS A 256 6.20 4.71 -19.52
C LYS A 256 6.48 5.40 -20.86
N VAL A 257 5.51 5.47 -21.75
CA VAL A 257 5.67 6.12 -23.06
C VAL A 257 5.97 7.62 -22.90
N LEU A 258 5.25 8.30 -22.01
CA LEU A 258 5.46 9.73 -21.75
C LEU A 258 6.84 9.99 -21.13
N GLN A 259 7.26 9.19 -20.16
CA GLN A 259 8.58 9.32 -19.53
C GLN A 259 9.71 9.08 -20.54
N ASP A 260 9.59 8.08 -21.41
CA ASP A 260 10.57 7.79 -22.47
C ASP A 260 10.66 8.94 -23.49
N ALA A 261 9.57 9.66 -23.68
CA ALA A 261 9.52 10.87 -24.51
C ALA A 261 9.99 12.16 -23.77
N GLY A 262 10.44 12.03 -22.51
CA GLY A 262 10.90 13.17 -21.71
C GLY A 262 9.78 14.01 -21.10
N VAL A 263 8.52 13.56 -21.17
CA VAL A 263 7.37 14.21 -20.53
C VAL A 263 7.31 13.81 -19.06
N PHE A 264 7.36 14.82 -18.19
CA PHE A 264 7.32 14.56 -16.74
C PHE A 264 5.90 14.17 -16.30
N VAL A 265 5.76 12.97 -15.75
CA VAL A 265 4.58 12.50 -15.02
C VAL A 265 5.04 12.06 -13.64
N PRO A 266 4.48 12.64 -12.56
CA PRO A 266 4.83 12.20 -11.21
C PRO A 266 4.60 10.70 -11.05
N ALA A 267 5.55 9.98 -10.45
CA ALA A 267 5.47 8.54 -10.24
C ALA A 267 5.86 8.16 -8.82
N SER A 268 5.20 7.14 -8.26
CA SER A 268 5.55 6.54 -6.98
C SER A 268 5.30 5.03 -7.00
N CYS A 269 4.07 4.55 -6.74
CA CYS A 269 3.77 3.11 -6.69
C CYS A 269 3.84 2.42 -8.06
N GLU A 270 3.52 3.14 -9.15
CA GLU A 270 3.36 2.61 -10.51
C GLU A 270 2.35 1.46 -10.61
N GLN A 271 1.35 1.44 -9.73
CA GLN A 271 0.38 0.34 -9.58
C GLN A 271 -1.07 0.79 -9.43
N GLY A 272 -1.36 2.08 -9.60
CA GLY A 272 -2.73 2.58 -9.51
C GLY A 272 -3.32 2.59 -8.11
N VAL A 273 -2.49 2.57 -7.05
CA VAL A 273 -2.98 2.53 -5.66
C VAL A 273 -2.70 3.81 -4.87
N CYS A 274 -1.91 4.76 -5.40
CA CYS A 274 -1.45 5.90 -4.61
C CYS A 274 -1.89 7.27 -5.13
N GLY A 275 -2.43 7.35 -6.34
CA GLY A 275 -2.86 8.61 -6.95
C GLY A 275 -1.75 9.59 -7.33
N THR A 276 -0.46 9.30 -7.06
CA THR A 276 0.65 10.23 -7.32
C THR A 276 0.72 10.66 -8.80
N CYS A 277 0.38 9.75 -9.71
CA CYS A 277 0.41 10.01 -11.16
C CYS A 277 -0.94 10.53 -11.71
N LEU A 278 -1.91 10.83 -10.87
CA LEU A 278 -3.23 11.26 -11.32
C LEU A 278 -3.11 12.41 -12.34
N THR A 279 -3.71 12.21 -13.49
CA THR A 279 -3.64 13.14 -14.62
C THR A 279 -5.05 13.45 -15.11
N ARG A 280 -5.32 14.73 -15.36
CA ARG A 280 -6.61 15.18 -15.85
C ARG A 280 -6.81 14.81 -17.32
N VAL A 281 -8.01 14.29 -17.61
CA VAL A 281 -8.48 13.95 -18.96
C VAL A 281 -9.44 15.04 -19.42
N LEU A 282 -9.19 15.61 -20.59
CA LEU A 282 -10.01 16.67 -21.17
C LEU A 282 -10.96 16.12 -22.23
N GLU A 283 -10.55 15.07 -22.98
CA GLU A 283 -11.35 14.38 -23.95
C GLU A 283 -11.02 12.90 -23.97
N GLY A 284 -12.00 12.07 -24.30
CA GLY A 284 -11.91 10.62 -24.34
C GLY A 284 -12.44 9.95 -23.07
N VAL A 285 -12.48 8.61 -23.07
CA VAL A 285 -12.98 7.82 -21.94
C VAL A 285 -11.86 6.90 -21.46
N PRO A 286 -11.35 7.11 -20.25
CA PRO A 286 -10.37 6.22 -19.63
C PRO A 286 -10.91 4.81 -19.41
N ASP A 287 -10.05 3.80 -19.56
CA ASP A 287 -10.24 2.45 -19.07
C ASP A 287 -9.56 2.34 -17.70
N HIS A 288 -10.31 2.60 -16.65
CA HIS A 288 -9.81 2.63 -15.28
C HIS A 288 -9.40 1.23 -14.82
N ARG A 289 -8.14 1.10 -14.35
CA ARG A 289 -7.55 -0.13 -13.81
C ARG A 289 -6.90 0.09 -12.46
N ASP A 290 -7.15 1.26 -11.90
CA ASP A 290 -6.66 1.66 -10.58
C ASP A 290 -7.64 1.23 -9.48
N GLN A 291 -7.10 1.22 -8.25
CA GLN A 291 -7.83 1.05 -7.00
C GLN A 291 -7.84 2.35 -6.19
N TYR A 292 -7.41 3.46 -6.81
CA TYR A 292 -7.30 4.76 -6.14
C TYR A 292 -8.58 5.58 -6.25
N LEU A 293 -9.14 5.67 -7.45
CA LEU A 293 -10.37 6.41 -7.70
C LEU A 293 -11.59 5.61 -7.25
N THR A 294 -12.56 6.29 -6.64
CA THR A 294 -13.87 5.72 -6.34
C THR A 294 -14.66 5.46 -7.62
N GLU A 295 -15.70 4.64 -7.53
CA GLU A 295 -16.58 4.36 -8.69
C GLU A 295 -17.20 5.64 -9.26
N GLU A 296 -17.55 6.62 -8.42
CA GLU A 296 -18.08 7.92 -8.82
C GLU A 296 -17.03 8.76 -9.58
N GLU A 297 -15.80 8.80 -9.07
CA GLU A 297 -14.68 9.50 -9.72
C GLU A 297 -14.29 8.82 -11.04
N GLN A 298 -14.31 7.49 -11.11
CA GLN A 298 -14.08 6.75 -12.37
C GLN A 298 -15.19 7.04 -13.38
N ALA A 299 -16.44 7.13 -12.95
CA ALA A 299 -17.59 7.42 -13.82
C ALA A 299 -17.55 8.85 -14.39
N ALA A 300 -16.91 9.80 -13.69
CA ALA A 300 -16.74 11.16 -14.17
C ALA A 300 -15.82 11.27 -15.40
N ASN A 301 -14.87 10.32 -15.58
CA ASN A 301 -13.92 10.23 -16.70
C ASN A 301 -13.05 11.49 -16.91
N ASP A 302 -12.93 12.37 -15.93
CA ASP A 302 -12.19 13.63 -16.01
C ASP A 302 -10.74 13.53 -15.52
N GLN A 303 -10.34 12.37 -15.01
CA GLN A 303 -9.00 12.05 -14.54
C GLN A 303 -8.71 10.56 -14.61
N PHE A 304 -7.46 10.17 -14.64
CA PHE A 304 -7.05 8.75 -14.66
C PHE A 304 -5.62 8.58 -14.12
N THR A 305 -5.22 7.33 -13.91
CA THR A 305 -3.87 6.98 -13.45
C THR A 305 -3.05 6.40 -14.61
N PRO A 306 -2.17 7.18 -15.28
CA PRO A 306 -1.40 6.75 -16.46
C PRO A 306 -0.44 5.59 -16.19
N CYS A 307 -0.20 5.22 -14.93
CA CYS A 307 0.68 4.11 -14.58
C CYS A 307 0.05 2.72 -14.79
N CYS A 308 -1.29 2.62 -14.88
CA CYS A 308 -1.99 1.33 -15.04
C CYS A 308 -3.22 1.42 -15.94
N SER A 309 -3.92 2.55 -15.96
CA SER A 309 -5.15 2.73 -16.75
C SER A 309 -4.86 2.92 -18.24
N ARG A 310 -5.83 2.60 -19.06
CA ARG A 310 -5.76 2.70 -20.52
C ARG A 310 -6.90 3.56 -21.07
N SER A 311 -7.32 3.34 -22.31
CA SER A 311 -8.43 4.08 -22.94
C SER A 311 -9.46 3.13 -23.53
N LYS A 312 -10.74 3.49 -23.37
CA LYS A 312 -11.89 2.88 -24.08
C LYS A 312 -12.15 3.57 -25.42
N THR A 313 -11.56 4.75 -25.65
CA THR A 313 -11.65 5.50 -26.90
C THR A 313 -10.31 5.45 -27.65
N PRO A 314 -10.30 5.68 -28.98
CA PRO A 314 -9.05 5.67 -29.77
C PRO A 314 -8.01 6.70 -29.31
N ARG A 315 -8.45 7.77 -28.59
CA ARG A 315 -7.57 8.85 -28.11
C ARG A 315 -8.03 9.38 -26.76
N LEU A 316 -7.06 9.80 -25.93
CA LEU A 316 -7.26 10.66 -24.78
C LEU A 316 -6.54 11.99 -24.99
N LEU A 317 -7.18 13.11 -24.65
CA LEU A 317 -6.54 14.42 -24.55
C LEU A 317 -6.23 14.69 -23.07
N LEU A 318 -4.96 14.89 -22.74
CA LEU A 318 -4.49 15.10 -21.37
C LEU A 318 -4.11 16.57 -21.11
N ASP A 319 -4.37 17.04 -19.90
CA ASP A 319 -4.00 18.38 -19.42
C ASP A 319 -2.51 18.41 -19.00
N LEU A 320 -1.63 18.08 -19.96
CA LEU A 320 -0.17 18.05 -19.85
C LEU A 320 0.49 18.93 -20.92
#